data_dcd35278555635a1b84a9ebedca97151
#
_entry.id   dcd35278555635a1b84a9ebedca97151
#
_cell.length_a   1.000
_cell.length_b   1.000
_cell.length_c   1.000
_cell.angle_alpha   90.00
_cell.angle_beta   90.00
_cell.angle_gamma   90.00
#
_symmetry.space_group_name_H-M   'P 1'
#
loop_
_entity.id
_entity.type
_entity.pdbx_description
1 polymer ?
#
loop_
_entity_poly.entity_id
_entity_poly.type
_entity_poly.pdbx_seq_one_letter_code
_entity_poly.pdbx_strand_id
1 'polypeptide(L)'
;MRKIFSHTFKDIISIDNLFKAWKEFASDKKNKRDVLIFSSHLMDNIISLHQDLNNHSYKHADYQAFKLSDPKPRDIHKAIVRDRLLHHAIYRILYPFFDKTFIPDSFSCRLRKGTYKALDRFRKFGYIKLVKVIGRLVIFLSVTSESFLLT
;
A
#
# COMPACT_ATOMS: atom_id res chain seq x y z
N MET A 1 -5.22 -13.21 20.49
CA MET A 1 -3.99 -12.63 21.09
C MET A 1 -3.57 -11.41 20.28
N ARG A 2 -3.42 -10.25 20.91
CA ARG A 2 -3.01 -8.99 20.24
C ARG A 2 -1.53 -9.09 19.89
N LYS A 3 -1.14 -9.03 18.63
CA LYS A 3 0.27 -9.04 18.21
C LYS A 3 0.85 -7.66 18.50
N ILE A 4 1.91 -7.61 19.31
CA ILE A 4 2.63 -6.39 19.61
C ILE A 4 3.70 -6.19 18.52
N PHE A 5 3.85 -4.96 18.03
CA PHE A 5 4.94 -4.60 17.12
C PHE A 5 6.24 -4.55 17.92
N SER A 6 7.18 -5.42 17.60
CA SER A 6 8.44 -5.60 18.34
C SER A 6 9.66 -4.96 17.66
N HIS A 7 9.51 -4.47 16.41
CA HIS A 7 10.61 -3.85 15.70
C HIS A 7 10.88 -2.43 16.19
N THR A 8 12.14 -2.07 16.24
CA THR A 8 12.63 -0.77 16.67
C THR A 8 13.09 0.06 15.46
N PHE A 9 13.34 1.35 15.67
CA PHE A 9 13.97 2.20 14.65
C PHE A 9 15.31 1.62 14.16
N LYS A 10 16.11 1.06 15.09
CA LYS A 10 17.40 0.42 14.76
C LYS A 10 17.25 -0.76 13.79
N ASP A 11 16.17 -1.53 13.88
CA ASP A 11 15.91 -2.63 12.94
C ASP A 11 15.64 -2.10 11.52
N ILE A 12 14.92 -0.98 11.42
CA ILE A 12 14.59 -0.34 10.14
C ILE A 12 15.85 0.18 9.45
N ILE A 13 16.71 0.88 10.17
CA ILE A 13 17.92 1.51 9.63
C ILE A 13 19.11 0.55 9.52
N SER A 14 18.99 -0.68 10.01
CA SER A 14 20.09 -1.65 9.98
C SER A 14 20.61 -1.86 8.57
N ILE A 15 21.93 -1.99 8.44
CA ILE A 15 22.62 -2.21 7.15
C ILE A 15 22.04 -3.43 6.45
N ASP A 16 21.78 -4.52 7.18
CA ASP A 16 21.17 -5.73 6.64
C ASP A 16 19.77 -5.47 6.03
N ASN A 17 18.93 -4.70 6.73
CA ASN A 17 17.61 -4.32 6.19
C ASN A 17 17.73 -3.42 4.95
N LEU A 18 18.65 -2.46 4.94
CA LEU A 18 18.88 -1.59 3.79
C LEU A 18 19.37 -2.38 2.55
N PHE A 19 20.25 -3.37 2.72
CA PHE A 19 20.65 -4.24 1.62
C PHE A 19 19.52 -5.13 1.10
N LYS A 20 18.72 -5.70 2.00
CA LYS A 20 17.56 -6.49 1.61
C LYS A 20 16.53 -5.62 0.87
N ALA A 21 16.28 -4.42 1.37
CA ALA A 21 15.42 -3.44 0.73
C ALA A 21 15.94 -3.03 -0.66
N TRP A 22 17.25 -2.84 -0.81
CA TRP A 22 17.86 -2.57 -2.11
C TRP A 22 17.63 -3.71 -3.10
N LYS A 23 17.87 -4.95 -2.68
CA LYS A 23 17.69 -6.12 -3.55
C LYS A 23 16.26 -6.23 -4.07
N GLU A 24 15.27 -6.00 -3.20
CA GLU A 24 13.86 -6.00 -3.56
C GLU A 24 13.49 -4.80 -4.44
N PHE A 25 13.95 -3.59 -4.08
CA PHE A 25 13.69 -2.35 -4.81
C PHE A 25 14.26 -2.37 -6.24
N ALA A 26 15.47 -2.89 -6.41
CA ALA A 26 16.18 -2.89 -7.69
C ALA A 26 15.75 -4.02 -8.63
N SER A 27 14.99 -5.03 -8.17
CA SER A 27 14.68 -6.25 -8.92
C SER A 27 14.06 -5.99 -10.29
N ASP A 28 13.13 -5.04 -10.37
CA ASP A 28 12.40 -4.66 -11.59
C ASP A 28 12.88 -3.33 -12.21
N LYS A 29 13.93 -2.72 -11.66
CA LYS A 29 14.42 -1.38 -12.04
C LYS A 29 15.88 -1.34 -12.47
N LYS A 30 16.48 -2.49 -12.71
CA LYS A 30 17.93 -2.62 -13.02
C LYS A 30 18.39 -1.75 -14.20
N ASN A 31 17.52 -1.53 -15.19
CA ASN A 31 17.85 -0.77 -16.40
C ASN A 31 17.55 0.75 -16.29
N LYS A 32 17.07 1.23 -15.14
CA LYS A 32 16.82 2.66 -14.94
C LYS A 32 18.13 3.38 -14.63
N ARG A 33 18.43 4.45 -15.39
CA ARG A 33 19.69 5.22 -15.31
C ARG A 33 20.01 5.67 -13.87
N ASP A 34 19.03 6.21 -13.16
CA ASP A 34 19.19 6.65 -11.78
C ASP A 34 19.54 5.50 -10.80
N VAL A 35 18.97 4.31 -11.06
CA VAL A 35 19.26 3.10 -10.26
C VAL A 35 20.65 2.56 -10.59
N LEU A 36 21.07 2.58 -11.85
CA LEU A 36 22.42 2.18 -12.26
C LEU A 36 23.49 3.06 -11.62
N ILE A 37 23.30 4.39 -11.66
CA ILE A 37 24.22 5.35 -11.01
C ILE A 37 24.31 5.11 -9.50
N PHE A 38 23.21 4.86 -8.84
CA PHE A 38 23.20 4.54 -7.42
C PHE A 38 23.90 3.20 -7.12
N SER A 39 23.69 2.20 -8.00
CA SER A 39 24.28 0.86 -7.88
C SER A 39 25.79 0.86 -8.03
N SER A 40 26.38 1.76 -8.83
CA SER A 40 27.85 1.82 -9.02
C SER A 40 28.62 2.19 -7.75
N HIS A 41 27.96 2.89 -6.81
CA HIS A 41 28.51 3.25 -5.49
C HIS A 41 27.61 2.72 -4.36
N LEU A 42 27.08 1.50 -4.52
CA LEU A 42 26.05 0.97 -3.64
C LEU A 42 26.47 0.92 -2.18
N MET A 43 27.68 0.44 -1.91
CA MET A 43 28.20 0.30 -0.55
C MET A 43 28.28 1.65 0.16
N ASP A 44 28.92 2.61 -0.49
CA ASP A 44 29.13 3.95 0.06
C ASP A 44 27.78 4.65 0.28
N ASN A 45 26.85 4.51 -0.66
CA ASN A 45 25.51 5.07 -0.57
C ASN A 45 24.68 4.49 0.59
N ILE A 46 24.76 3.17 0.81
CA ILE A 46 24.05 2.51 1.91
C ILE A 46 24.67 2.88 3.27
N ILE A 47 26.02 2.89 3.36
CA ILE A 47 26.71 3.26 4.59
C ILE A 47 26.43 4.71 4.94
N SER A 48 26.53 5.63 3.97
CA SER A 48 26.19 7.02 4.17
C SER A 48 24.75 7.22 4.62
N LEU A 49 23.79 6.52 4.00
CA LEU A 49 22.39 6.58 4.42
C LEU A 49 22.20 6.07 5.86
N HIS A 50 22.85 4.96 6.21
CA HIS A 50 22.80 4.39 7.56
C HIS A 50 23.38 5.36 8.59
N GLN A 51 24.53 6.00 8.30
CA GLN A 51 25.16 6.98 9.17
C GLN A 51 24.26 8.21 9.40
N ASP A 52 23.67 8.75 8.32
CA ASP A 52 22.78 9.90 8.44
C ASP A 52 21.53 9.58 9.26
N LEU A 53 20.98 8.40 9.11
CA LEU A 53 19.82 7.94 9.91
C LEU A 53 20.21 7.73 11.38
N ASN A 54 21.37 7.14 11.63
CA ASN A 54 21.85 6.90 12.99
C ASN A 54 22.19 8.19 13.74
N ASN A 55 22.73 9.18 13.03
CA ASN A 55 23.09 10.49 13.56
C ASN A 55 21.91 11.48 13.59
N HIS A 56 20.72 11.06 13.14
CA HIS A 56 19.54 11.92 12.99
C HIS A 56 19.77 13.17 12.09
N SER A 57 20.74 13.08 11.17
CA SER A 57 21.08 14.14 10.23
C SER A 57 20.43 13.97 8.85
N TYR A 58 19.69 12.88 8.65
CA TYR A 58 19.02 12.61 7.39
C TYR A 58 18.02 13.71 7.02
N LYS A 59 18.14 14.18 5.77
CA LYS A 59 17.17 15.08 5.13
C LYS A 59 16.68 14.45 3.85
N HIS A 60 15.37 14.48 3.64
CA HIS A 60 14.77 14.07 2.38
C HIS A 60 15.14 15.07 1.30
N ALA A 61 15.56 14.58 0.13
CA ALA A 61 15.86 15.44 -1.00
C ALA A 61 14.57 15.93 -1.70
N ASP A 62 14.73 16.95 -2.55
CA ASP A 62 13.64 17.47 -3.35
C ASP A 62 13.12 16.46 -4.36
N TYR A 63 11.82 16.53 -4.64
CA TYR A 63 11.20 15.71 -5.66
C TYR A 63 11.53 16.21 -7.06
N GLN A 64 11.82 15.28 -7.95
CA GLN A 64 11.94 15.55 -9.38
C GLN A 64 10.54 15.55 -10.01
N ALA A 65 10.08 16.69 -10.47
CA ALA A 65 8.81 16.83 -11.16
C ALA A 65 8.97 16.54 -12.66
N PHE A 66 8.07 15.74 -13.23
CA PHE A 66 7.96 15.54 -14.68
C PHE A 66 6.52 15.24 -15.08
N LYS A 67 6.19 15.56 -16.34
CA LYS A 67 4.86 15.32 -16.88
C LYS A 67 4.81 13.99 -17.63
N LEU A 68 3.78 13.23 -17.42
CA LEU A 68 3.45 12.02 -18.15
C LEU A 68 2.10 12.22 -18.86
N SER A 69 2.04 11.98 -20.18
CA SER A 69 0.85 12.27 -20.99
C SER A 69 0.15 11.02 -21.51
N ASP A 70 0.25 9.89 -20.83
CA ASP A 70 -0.36 8.63 -21.26
C ASP A 70 -1.22 8.01 -20.15
N PRO A 71 -2.51 7.74 -20.39
CA PRO A 71 -3.43 8.28 -21.42
C PRO A 71 -3.96 9.68 -21.08
N LYS A 72 -3.72 10.17 -19.86
CA LYS A 72 -4.10 11.50 -19.37
C LYS A 72 -2.86 12.21 -18.84
N PRO A 73 -2.75 13.53 -19.06
CA PRO A 73 -1.65 14.31 -18.49
C PRO A 73 -1.65 14.21 -16.95
N ARG A 74 -0.50 13.90 -16.40
CA ARG A 74 -0.27 13.77 -14.95
C ARG A 74 1.04 14.42 -14.58
N ASP A 75 1.04 15.20 -13.52
CA ASP A 75 2.25 15.70 -12.90
C ASP A 75 2.76 14.65 -11.90
N ILE A 76 3.95 14.14 -12.16
CA ILE A 76 4.59 13.10 -11.35
C ILE A 76 5.73 13.72 -10.56
N HIS A 77 5.75 13.49 -9.26
CA HIS A 77 6.81 13.89 -8.36
C HIS A 77 7.56 12.63 -7.91
N LYS A 78 8.81 12.51 -8.35
CA LYS A 78 9.64 11.34 -8.10
C LYS A 78 10.73 11.66 -7.09
N ALA A 79 10.78 10.95 -5.98
CA ALA A 79 11.89 11.05 -5.04
C ALA A 79 13.19 10.45 -5.64
N ILE A 80 14.33 10.88 -5.17
CA ILE A 80 15.63 10.31 -5.55
C ILE A 80 15.75 8.84 -5.08
N VAL A 81 16.72 8.11 -5.66
CA VAL A 81 16.88 6.67 -5.38
C VAL A 81 17.13 6.40 -3.89
N ARG A 82 17.94 7.25 -3.25
CA ARG A 82 18.27 7.14 -1.81
C ARG A 82 17.01 7.18 -0.93
N ASP A 83 16.12 8.10 -1.19
CA ASP A 83 14.89 8.26 -0.39
C ASP A 83 13.90 7.13 -0.69
N ARG A 84 13.80 6.71 -1.96
CA ARG A 84 12.97 5.56 -2.34
C ARG A 84 13.45 4.26 -1.70
N LEU A 85 14.77 4.09 -1.55
CA LEU A 85 15.35 2.95 -0.83
C LEU A 85 14.93 2.97 0.65
N LEU A 86 15.04 4.13 1.30
CA LEU A 86 14.59 4.29 2.69
C LEU A 86 13.10 3.99 2.85
N HIS A 87 12.25 4.53 1.96
CA HIS A 87 10.81 4.23 1.97
C HIS A 87 10.55 2.72 1.84
N HIS A 88 11.32 2.04 0.99
CA HIS A 88 11.20 0.58 0.83
C HIS A 88 11.66 -0.18 2.08
N ALA A 89 12.74 0.25 2.72
CA ALA A 89 13.22 -0.35 3.97
C ALA A 89 12.21 -0.21 5.12
N ILE A 90 11.56 0.94 5.23
CA ILE A 90 10.47 1.19 6.18
C ILE A 90 9.27 0.28 5.86
N TYR A 91 8.83 0.29 4.60
CA TYR A 91 7.69 -0.52 4.15
C TYR A 91 7.89 -2.01 4.45
N ARG A 92 9.09 -2.53 4.20
CA ARG A 92 9.45 -3.93 4.41
C ARG A 92 9.23 -4.40 5.85
N ILE A 93 9.52 -3.56 6.83
CA ILE A 93 9.36 -3.86 8.25
C ILE A 93 7.92 -3.61 8.72
N LEU A 94 7.30 -2.50 8.30
CA LEU A 94 5.99 -2.10 8.81
C LEU A 94 4.84 -2.85 8.14
N TYR A 95 4.92 -3.07 6.82
CA TYR A 95 3.80 -3.63 6.06
C TYR A 95 3.31 -4.99 6.58
N PRO A 96 4.17 -6.00 6.89
CA PRO A 96 3.72 -7.31 7.34
C PRO A 96 2.93 -7.27 8.66
N PHE A 97 3.19 -6.27 9.48
CA PHE A 97 2.47 -6.06 10.74
C PHE A 97 1.13 -5.35 10.49
N PHE A 98 1.17 -4.19 9.83
CA PHE A 98 -0.01 -3.34 9.64
C PHE A 98 -1.02 -3.93 8.65
N ASP A 99 -0.57 -4.68 7.62
CA ASP A 99 -1.47 -5.32 6.67
C ASP A 99 -2.51 -6.22 7.35
N LYS A 100 -2.15 -6.84 8.47
CA LYS A 100 -3.06 -7.69 9.26
C LYS A 100 -4.07 -6.92 10.09
N THR A 101 -3.81 -5.64 10.36
CA THR A 101 -4.68 -4.77 11.15
C THR A 101 -5.68 -3.99 10.30
N PHE A 102 -5.44 -3.89 9.00
CA PHE A 102 -6.35 -3.21 8.09
C PHE A 102 -7.69 -3.94 7.96
N ILE A 103 -8.75 -3.17 7.85
CA ILE A 103 -10.08 -3.72 7.60
C ILE A 103 -10.08 -4.61 6.34
N PRO A 104 -10.87 -5.70 6.32
CA PRO A 104 -10.89 -6.64 5.19
C PRO A 104 -11.19 -5.97 3.85
N ASP A 105 -11.98 -4.90 3.84
CA ASP A 105 -12.44 -4.20 2.64
C ASP A 105 -11.54 -3.03 2.21
N SER A 106 -10.33 -2.91 2.77
CA SER A 106 -9.27 -2.05 2.24
C SER A 106 -8.57 -2.73 1.06
N PHE A 107 -8.63 -2.14 -0.13
CA PHE A 107 -8.10 -2.73 -1.37
C PHE A 107 -6.95 -1.94 -2.01
N SER A 108 -6.80 -0.66 -1.67
CA SER A 108 -5.77 0.19 -2.26
C SER A 108 -4.37 -0.19 -1.76
N CYS A 109 -3.42 -0.30 -2.68
CA CYS A 109 -1.99 -0.53 -2.42
C CYS A 109 -1.68 -1.75 -1.53
N ARG A 110 -2.54 -2.77 -1.50
CA ARG A 110 -2.34 -4.00 -0.74
C ARG A 110 -2.00 -5.18 -1.64
N LEU A 111 -1.06 -6.01 -1.19
CA LEU A 111 -0.70 -7.26 -1.87
C LEU A 111 -1.91 -8.19 -1.97
N ARG A 112 -2.05 -8.85 -3.13
CA ARG A 112 -3.15 -9.80 -3.43
C ARG A 112 -4.55 -9.20 -3.33
N LYS A 113 -4.67 -7.87 -3.23
CA LYS A 113 -5.90 -7.09 -3.36
C LYS A 113 -5.75 -6.16 -4.58
N GLY A 114 -6.81 -5.61 -5.07
CA GLY A 114 -6.75 -4.73 -6.25
C GLY A 114 -8.14 -4.38 -6.72
N THR A 115 -8.23 -3.60 -7.78
CA THR A 115 -9.48 -3.06 -8.30
C THR A 115 -10.53 -4.14 -8.59
N TYR A 116 -10.12 -5.26 -9.21
CA TYR A 116 -11.06 -6.35 -9.51
C TYR A 116 -11.67 -6.98 -8.26
N LYS A 117 -10.85 -7.24 -7.22
CA LYS A 117 -11.35 -7.78 -5.95
C LYS A 117 -12.24 -6.78 -5.20
N ALA A 118 -11.93 -5.48 -5.32
CA ALA A 118 -12.79 -4.43 -4.79
C ALA A 118 -14.16 -4.41 -5.47
N LEU A 119 -14.20 -4.51 -6.81
CA LEU A 119 -15.43 -4.60 -7.59
C LEU A 119 -16.25 -5.84 -7.24
N ASP A 120 -15.61 -7.01 -7.13
CA ASP A 120 -16.30 -8.24 -6.74
C ASP A 120 -16.89 -8.14 -5.33
N ARG A 121 -16.16 -7.52 -4.42
CA ARG A 121 -16.66 -7.28 -3.05
C ARG A 121 -17.83 -6.31 -3.05
N PHE A 122 -17.74 -5.23 -3.82
CA PHE A 122 -18.83 -4.27 -3.99
C PHE A 122 -20.09 -4.93 -4.56
N ARG A 123 -19.94 -5.74 -5.62
CA ARG A 123 -21.06 -6.50 -6.21
C ARG A 123 -21.72 -7.42 -5.19
N LYS A 124 -20.92 -8.15 -4.40
CA LYS A 124 -21.45 -9.04 -3.34
C LYS A 124 -22.24 -8.27 -2.28
N PHE A 125 -21.74 -7.13 -1.84
CA PHE A 125 -22.46 -6.27 -0.89
C PHE A 125 -23.74 -5.68 -1.47
N GLY A 126 -23.68 -5.19 -2.70
CA GLY A 126 -24.83 -4.66 -3.42
C GLY A 126 -25.93 -5.71 -3.54
N TYR A 127 -25.57 -6.92 -3.97
CA TYR A 127 -26.52 -8.02 -4.10
C TYR A 127 -27.16 -8.41 -2.76
N ILE A 128 -26.36 -8.57 -1.69
CA ILE A 128 -26.89 -8.92 -0.35
C ILE A 128 -27.84 -7.83 0.18
N LYS A 129 -27.49 -6.55 0.01
CA LYS A 129 -28.39 -5.45 0.42
C LYS A 129 -29.68 -5.44 -0.40
N LEU A 130 -29.57 -5.60 -1.71
CA LEU A 130 -30.73 -5.59 -2.61
C LEU A 130 -31.70 -6.72 -2.27
N VAL A 131 -31.19 -7.94 -2.09
CA VAL A 131 -31.99 -9.12 -1.72
C VAL A 131 -32.68 -8.93 -0.35
N LYS A 132 -31.97 -8.37 0.64
CA LYS A 132 -32.57 -8.07 1.95
C LYS A 132 -33.66 -7.01 1.89
N VAL A 133 -33.47 -5.98 1.07
CA VAL A 133 -34.48 -4.92 0.90
C VAL A 133 -35.71 -5.48 0.17
N ILE A 134 -35.52 -6.21 -0.94
CA ILE A 134 -36.61 -6.84 -1.67
C ILE A 134 -37.34 -7.86 -0.79
N GLY A 135 -36.60 -8.71 -0.05
CA GLY A 135 -37.22 -9.68 0.87
C GLY A 135 -38.09 -9.02 1.94
N ARG A 136 -37.65 -7.89 2.53
CA ARG A 136 -38.47 -7.10 3.48
C ARG A 136 -39.69 -6.49 2.82
N LEU A 137 -39.56 -6.00 1.59
CA LEU A 137 -40.68 -5.41 0.84
C LEU A 137 -41.75 -6.47 0.50
N VAL A 138 -41.29 -7.65 0.06
CA VAL A 138 -42.19 -8.77 -0.24
C VAL A 138 -42.95 -9.24 1.02
N ILE A 139 -42.29 -9.37 2.16
CA ILE A 139 -42.93 -9.70 3.43
C ILE A 139 -43.93 -8.64 3.83
N PHE A 140 -43.60 -7.34 3.73
CA PHE A 140 -44.50 -6.25 4.06
C PHE A 140 -45.76 -6.27 3.19
N LEU A 141 -45.58 -6.45 1.86
CA LEU A 141 -46.74 -6.52 0.94
C LEU A 141 -47.62 -7.76 1.16
N SER A 142 -47.06 -8.89 1.52
CA SER A 142 -47.84 -10.09 1.83
C SER A 142 -48.70 -9.93 3.11
N VAL A 143 -48.11 -9.36 4.16
CA VAL A 143 -48.82 -9.08 5.42
C VAL A 143 -49.94 -8.06 5.21
N THR A 144 -49.71 -7.02 4.40
CA THR A 144 -50.78 -6.02 4.11
C THR A 144 -51.90 -6.58 3.23
N SER A 145 -51.60 -7.54 2.33
CA SER A 145 -52.65 -8.17 1.50
C SER A 145 -53.56 -9.09 2.31
N GLU A 146 -53.03 -9.80 3.30
CA GLU A 146 -53.85 -10.68 4.18
C GLU A 146 -54.76 -9.88 5.11
N SER A 147 -54.34 -8.68 5.54
CA SER A 147 -55.22 -7.79 6.36
C SER A 147 -56.34 -7.11 5.57
N PHE A 148 -56.26 -7.10 4.23
CA PHE A 148 -57.32 -6.52 3.38
C PHE A 148 -58.38 -7.56 2.98
N LEU A 149 -58.14 -8.83 3.18
CA LEU A 149 -59.10 -9.92 2.88
C LEU A 149 -59.94 -10.32 4.09
N LEU A 150 -59.74 -9.73 5.25
CA LEU A 150 -60.45 -10.00 6.50
C LEU A 150 -61.42 -8.89 6.93
N THR A 151 -61.69 -7.89 6.06
CA THR A 151 -62.73 -6.89 6.19
C THR A 151 -63.75 -7.04 5.09
#